data_331dea59f5a2af7367ab3c9fbfd859af
#
_entry.id   331dea59f5a2af7367ab3c9fbfd859af
#
_cell.length_a   1.000
_cell.length_b   1.000
_cell.length_c   1.000
_cell.angle_alpha   90.00
_cell.angle_beta   90.00
_cell.angle_gamma   90.00
#
_symmetry.space_group_name_H-M   'P 1'
#
loop_
_entity.id
_entity.type
_entity.pdbx_description
1 polymer ?
#
loop_
_entity_poly.entity_id
_entity_poly.type
_entity_poly.pdbx_seq_one_letter_code
_entity_poly.pdbx_strand_id
1 'polypeptide(L)'
;MKKIIEQAADRAVAEYLDRPYILSRELAIFSDHQSKGDFYPNIPFENVVGLEKRNEFKDCVTIRDTAYRLHCEGWDERKTEVLAYFNSPLRDNEFPVTGSRKPLTMHAIGDAAYCFLGNHRLPAMFVYNAYSSNFDEVLKEVKCTKYGVNESLFEILTLVSKGEGRLYYYHVDSYDKFILLETGLRWTLYRNKRSLGQSDKEDFYFHKVCSGFFEWSQKIAFCLFSPVPKSSYKELPQRISRLFLGDSLLNDAEE
;
A
#
# COMPACT_ATOMS: atom_id res chain seq x y z
N MET A 1 3.35 12.32 -24.66
CA MET A 1 2.75 12.00 -23.34
C MET A 1 3.69 12.29 -22.19
N LYS A 2 4.98 11.87 -22.24
CA LYS A 2 5.91 12.07 -21.12
C LYS A 2 5.96 13.51 -20.60
N LYS A 3 6.17 14.50 -21.48
CA LYS A 3 6.17 15.94 -21.12
C LYS A 3 4.87 16.40 -20.44
N ILE A 4 3.72 15.85 -20.83
CA ILE A 4 2.43 16.19 -20.22
C ILE A 4 2.36 15.64 -18.81
N ILE A 5 2.82 14.41 -18.58
CA ILE A 5 2.85 13.78 -17.26
C ILE A 5 3.83 14.49 -16.33
N GLU A 6 5.03 14.84 -16.83
CA GLU A 6 6.02 15.62 -16.06
C GLU A 6 5.45 17.01 -15.68
N GLN A 7 4.84 17.71 -16.63
CA GLN A 7 4.19 18.98 -16.36
C GLN A 7 3.04 18.87 -15.36
N ALA A 8 2.27 17.80 -15.44
CA ALA A 8 1.21 17.51 -14.48
C ALA A 8 1.80 17.21 -13.09
N ALA A 9 2.89 16.44 -13.01
CA ALA A 9 3.58 16.15 -11.77
C ALA A 9 4.16 17.42 -11.12
N ASP A 10 4.67 18.36 -11.91
CA ASP A 10 5.20 19.66 -11.42
C ASP A 10 4.10 20.55 -10.84
N ARG A 11 2.88 20.50 -11.38
CA ARG A 11 1.82 21.48 -11.08
C ARG A 11 0.70 20.95 -10.19
N ALA A 12 0.54 19.62 -10.09
CA ALA A 12 -0.46 19.04 -9.23
C ALA A 12 -0.16 19.30 -7.74
N VAL A 13 -1.17 19.72 -6.99
CA VAL A 13 -1.04 20.16 -5.57
C VAL A 13 -1.60 19.12 -4.58
N ALA A 14 -2.00 17.95 -5.05
CA ALA A 14 -2.60 16.93 -4.20
C ALA A 14 -1.55 16.29 -3.25
N GLU A 15 -1.83 16.32 -1.95
CA GLU A 15 -0.93 15.84 -0.89
C GLU A 15 -0.61 14.34 -1.01
N TYR A 16 -1.56 13.53 -1.48
CA TYR A 16 -1.35 12.08 -1.62
C TYR A 16 -0.26 11.73 -2.64
N LEU A 17 0.10 12.64 -3.56
CA LEU A 17 1.18 12.42 -4.54
C LEU A 17 2.56 12.39 -3.89
N ASP A 18 2.73 13.06 -2.77
CA ASP A 18 4.01 13.25 -2.07
C ASP A 18 4.13 12.36 -0.81
N ARG A 19 3.10 11.56 -0.52
CA ARG A 19 3.15 10.59 0.56
C ARG A 19 4.05 9.42 0.21
N PRO A 20 4.96 8.99 1.12
CA PRO A 20 5.71 7.76 0.92
C PRO A 20 4.77 6.57 0.77
N TYR A 21 4.98 5.77 -0.27
CA TYR A 21 4.20 4.56 -0.47
C TYR A 21 4.81 3.34 0.24
N ILE A 22 3.97 2.39 0.56
CA ILE A 22 4.33 1.12 1.17
C ILE A 22 4.52 0.08 0.05
N LEU A 23 5.56 -0.73 0.14
CA LEU A 23 5.78 -1.80 -0.84
C LEU A 23 4.78 -2.94 -0.63
N SER A 24 4.38 -3.60 -1.72
CA SER A 24 3.44 -4.73 -1.67
C SER A 24 3.83 -5.80 -0.65
N ARG A 25 5.12 -6.17 -0.58
CA ARG A 25 5.66 -7.12 0.39
C ARG A 25 5.53 -6.66 1.85
N GLU A 26 5.53 -5.35 2.08
CA GLU A 26 5.36 -4.77 3.42
C GLU A 26 3.88 -4.78 3.81
N LEU A 27 2.99 -4.48 2.85
CA LEU A 27 1.54 -4.57 3.04
C LEU A 27 1.09 -6.00 3.37
N ALA A 28 1.73 -7.01 2.79
CA ALA A 28 1.46 -8.41 3.08
C ALA A 28 1.66 -8.80 4.56
N ILE A 29 2.35 -7.97 5.37
CA ILE A 29 2.46 -8.16 6.83
C ILE A 29 1.08 -8.05 7.50
N PHE A 30 0.24 -7.16 6.98
CA PHE A 30 -1.06 -6.80 7.56
C PHE A 30 -2.23 -7.62 7.02
N SER A 31 -1.98 -8.46 6.01
CA SER A 31 -2.98 -9.32 5.37
C SER A 31 -3.10 -10.68 6.07
N ASP A 32 -4.31 -11.24 6.06
CA ASP A 32 -4.56 -12.66 6.38
C ASP A 32 -4.22 -13.61 5.22
N HIS A 33 -3.80 -13.05 4.07
CA HIS A 33 -3.52 -13.75 2.82
C HIS A 33 -4.69 -14.55 2.22
N GLN A 34 -5.90 -14.37 2.75
CA GLN A 34 -7.11 -15.01 2.21
C GLN A 34 -7.80 -14.05 1.25
N SER A 35 -7.80 -14.40 -0.04
CA SER A 35 -8.54 -13.65 -1.04
C SER A 35 -10.04 -13.80 -0.79
N LYS A 36 -10.74 -12.67 -0.73
CA LYS A 36 -12.21 -12.59 -0.66
C LYS A 36 -12.86 -12.49 -2.04
N GLY A 37 -12.07 -12.67 -3.11
CA GLY A 37 -12.51 -12.58 -4.50
C GLY A 37 -12.17 -11.26 -5.16
N ASP A 38 -12.51 -11.18 -6.45
CA ASP A 38 -12.33 -9.99 -7.28
C ASP A 38 -13.65 -9.20 -7.34
N PHE A 39 -13.55 -7.89 -7.33
CA PHE A 39 -14.65 -6.95 -7.41
C PHE A 39 -14.18 -5.66 -8.14
N TYR A 40 -15.08 -4.69 -8.39
CA TYR A 40 -14.79 -3.51 -9.19
C TYR A 40 -15.18 -2.22 -8.44
N PRO A 41 -14.50 -1.87 -7.34
CA PRO A 41 -14.85 -0.70 -6.54
C PRO A 41 -14.38 0.60 -7.19
N ASN A 42 -14.98 1.69 -6.73
CA ASN A 42 -14.43 3.03 -6.87
C ASN A 42 -13.39 3.24 -5.75
N ILE A 43 -12.12 3.44 -6.11
CA ILE A 43 -11.04 3.62 -5.13
C ILE A 43 -10.59 5.08 -5.14
N PRO A 44 -10.84 5.86 -4.06
CA PRO A 44 -10.27 7.20 -3.92
C PRO A 44 -8.74 7.14 -3.99
N PHE A 45 -8.12 8.11 -4.67
CA PHE A 45 -6.67 8.15 -4.81
C PHE A 45 -5.94 8.17 -3.47
N GLU A 46 -6.53 8.83 -2.48
CA GLU A 46 -5.98 8.84 -1.12
C GLU A 46 -5.94 7.46 -0.44
N ASN A 47 -6.77 6.51 -0.86
CA ASN A 47 -6.78 5.14 -0.36
C ASN A 47 -5.69 4.27 -1.00
N VAL A 48 -5.06 4.74 -2.07
CA VAL A 48 -3.92 4.04 -2.67
C VAL A 48 -2.67 4.32 -1.87
N VAL A 49 -2.15 3.29 -1.23
CA VAL A 49 -1.05 3.37 -0.27
C VAL A 49 0.26 2.80 -0.81
N GLY A 50 0.24 2.14 -1.97
CA GLY A 50 1.44 1.49 -2.48
C GLY A 50 1.39 1.04 -3.92
N LEU A 51 2.58 0.65 -4.38
CA LEU A 51 2.84 0.11 -5.71
C LEU A 51 3.65 -1.17 -5.60
N GLU A 52 3.49 -2.06 -6.57
CA GLU A 52 4.46 -3.14 -6.79
C GLU A 52 5.76 -2.54 -7.31
N LYS A 53 6.84 -2.62 -6.52
CA LYS A 53 8.10 -1.97 -6.84
C LYS A 53 8.81 -2.69 -7.98
N ARG A 54 9.05 -1.98 -9.06
CA ARG A 54 9.88 -2.44 -10.19
C ARG A 54 11.29 -1.85 -10.11
N ASN A 55 12.23 -2.45 -10.83
CA ASN A 55 13.63 -2.00 -10.82
C ASN A 55 13.80 -0.55 -11.25
N GLU A 56 13.01 -0.08 -12.23
CA GLU A 56 13.02 1.30 -12.71
C GLU A 56 12.57 2.32 -11.66
N PHE A 57 11.82 1.88 -10.64
CA PHE A 57 11.29 2.72 -9.56
C PHE A 57 11.99 2.49 -8.21
N LYS A 58 13.12 1.79 -8.20
CA LYS A 58 13.80 1.39 -6.94
C LYS A 58 14.13 2.57 -6.01
N ASP A 59 14.43 3.73 -6.59
CA ASP A 59 14.82 4.95 -5.87
C ASP A 59 13.63 5.91 -5.65
N CYS A 60 12.43 5.58 -6.16
CA CYS A 60 11.24 6.38 -5.96
C CYS A 60 10.63 6.09 -4.59
N VAL A 61 10.13 7.13 -3.94
CA VAL A 61 9.49 7.05 -2.61
C VAL A 61 8.02 7.40 -2.69
N THR A 62 7.63 8.25 -3.64
CA THR A 62 6.28 8.78 -3.79
C THR A 62 5.71 8.49 -5.18
N ILE A 63 4.40 8.71 -5.34
CA ILE A 63 3.74 8.63 -6.65
C ILE A 63 4.34 9.67 -7.60
N ARG A 64 4.63 10.88 -7.10
CA ARG A 64 5.22 11.96 -7.89
C ARG A 64 6.61 11.58 -8.41
N ASP A 65 7.48 11.03 -7.55
CA ASP A 65 8.80 10.55 -7.98
C ASP A 65 8.68 9.51 -9.10
N THR A 66 7.72 8.60 -8.95
CA THR A 66 7.48 7.54 -9.93
C THR A 66 7.00 8.12 -11.27
N ALA A 67 6.17 9.17 -11.25
CA ALA A 67 5.68 9.82 -12.46
C ALA A 67 6.83 10.41 -13.32
N TYR A 68 7.87 10.96 -12.71
CA TYR A 68 9.06 11.45 -13.44
C TYR A 68 9.89 10.33 -14.09
N ARG A 69 9.79 9.11 -13.59
CA ARG A 69 10.55 7.94 -14.10
C ARG A 69 9.79 7.13 -15.14
N LEU A 70 8.59 7.55 -15.52
CA LEU A 70 7.78 6.81 -16.48
C LEU A 70 8.39 6.80 -17.88
N HIS A 71 8.36 5.62 -18.49
CA HIS A 71 8.61 5.43 -19.90
C HIS A 71 7.26 5.38 -20.62
N CYS A 72 6.93 6.46 -21.35
CA CYS A 72 5.66 6.60 -22.07
C CYS A 72 5.79 6.18 -23.55
N GLU A 73 6.51 5.09 -23.81
CA GLU A 73 6.72 4.58 -25.17
C GLU A 73 5.39 4.17 -25.81
N GLY A 74 5.14 4.63 -27.03
CA GLY A 74 3.90 4.39 -27.78
C GLY A 74 2.67 5.18 -27.29
N TRP A 75 2.78 5.97 -26.18
CA TRP A 75 1.65 6.72 -25.65
C TRP A 75 1.32 7.97 -26.48
N ASP A 76 2.30 8.54 -27.16
CA ASP A 76 2.08 9.74 -27.98
C ASP A 76 1.21 9.45 -29.20
N GLU A 77 1.36 8.27 -29.80
CA GLU A 77 0.58 7.80 -30.96
C GLU A 77 -0.89 7.62 -30.62
N ARG A 78 -1.20 7.33 -29.36
CA ARG A 78 -2.56 7.06 -28.84
C ARG A 78 -2.96 8.02 -27.73
N LYS A 79 -2.45 9.24 -27.78
CA LYS A 79 -2.62 10.24 -26.72
C LYS A 79 -4.07 10.43 -26.28
N THR A 80 -4.99 10.62 -27.22
CA THR A 80 -6.40 10.85 -26.92
C THR A 80 -7.02 9.65 -26.19
N GLU A 81 -6.70 8.44 -26.63
CA GLU A 81 -7.21 7.21 -26.02
C GLU A 81 -6.62 6.98 -24.63
N VAL A 82 -5.33 7.28 -24.44
CA VAL A 82 -4.66 7.20 -23.13
C VAL A 82 -5.29 8.17 -22.15
N LEU A 83 -5.56 9.40 -22.55
CA LEU A 83 -6.21 10.39 -21.68
C LEU A 83 -7.66 10.05 -21.38
N ALA A 84 -8.39 9.48 -22.35
CA ALA A 84 -9.74 8.98 -22.14
C ALA A 84 -9.74 7.80 -21.14
N TYR A 85 -8.79 6.88 -21.26
CA TYR A 85 -8.62 5.75 -20.33
C TYR A 85 -8.42 6.23 -18.88
N PHE A 86 -7.69 7.33 -18.66
CA PHE A 86 -7.43 7.84 -17.31
C PHE A 86 -8.68 8.29 -16.56
N ASN A 87 -9.78 8.56 -17.27
CA ASN A 87 -11.04 9.03 -16.67
C ASN A 87 -12.22 8.05 -16.89
N SER A 88 -11.95 6.89 -17.47
CA SER A 88 -12.99 5.88 -17.75
C SER A 88 -13.12 4.87 -16.60
N PRO A 89 -14.26 4.18 -16.48
CA PRO A 89 -14.36 2.94 -15.71
C PRO A 89 -13.32 1.95 -16.22
N LEU A 90 -12.51 1.40 -15.30
CA LEU A 90 -11.35 0.59 -15.66
C LEU A 90 -11.71 -0.87 -15.91
N ARG A 91 -12.49 -1.49 -15.02
CA ARG A 91 -12.90 -2.90 -15.10
C ARG A 91 -11.79 -3.80 -15.67
N ASP A 92 -12.12 -4.59 -16.68
CA ASP A 92 -11.19 -5.42 -17.46
C ASP A 92 -10.67 -4.71 -18.72
N ASN A 93 -10.84 -3.37 -18.81
CA ASN A 93 -10.41 -2.60 -19.97
C ASN A 93 -8.89 -2.65 -20.12
N GLU A 94 -8.47 -3.04 -21.31
CA GLU A 94 -7.07 -3.02 -21.69
C GLU A 94 -6.58 -1.58 -21.87
N PHE A 95 -5.34 -1.36 -21.50
CA PHE A 95 -4.69 -0.09 -21.82
C PHE A 95 -4.50 0.06 -23.32
N PRO A 96 -4.76 1.23 -23.92
CA PRO A 96 -4.80 1.39 -25.39
C PRO A 96 -3.45 1.21 -26.10
N VAL A 97 -2.33 1.10 -25.36
CA VAL A 97 -0.99 0.99 -25.95
C VAL A 97 -0.54 -0.47 -26.04
N THR A 98 0.02 -0.83 -27.19
CA THR A 98 0.53 -2.18 -27.45
C THR A 98 1.63 -2.56 -26.46
N GLY A 99 1.61 -3.78 -25.93
CA GLY A 99 2.56 -4.27 -24.92
C GLY A 99 2.13 -4.06 -23.46
N SER A 100 1.09 -3.26 -23.20
CA SER A 100 0.55 -3.01 -21.85
C SER A 100 -0.92 -3.41 -21.73
N ARG A 101 -1.35 -4.45 -22.46
CA ARG A 101 -2.76 -4.82 -22.63
C ARG A 101 -3.47 -5.37 -21.39
N LYS A 102 -2.74 -5.78 -20.34
CA LYS A 102 -3.40 -6.28 -19.13
C LYS A 102 -4.18 -5.15 -18.44
N PRO A 103 -5.37 -5.40 -17.89
CA PRO A 103 -6.10 -4.40 -17.12
C PRO A 103 -5.28 -3.90 -15.93
N LEU A 104 -5.55 -2.68 -15.46
CA LEU A 104 -5.02 -2.19 -14.19
C LEU A 104 -5.66 -3.00 -13.08
N THR A 105 -4.85 -3.58 -12.20
CA THR A 105 -5.32 -4.43 -11.11
C THR A 105 -4.79 -3.93 -9.79
N MET A 106 -5.68 -3.79 -8.83
CA MET A 106 -5.39 -3.41 -7.45
C MET A 106 -5.54 -4.62 -6.52
N HIS A 107 -4.83 -4.58 -5.40
CA HIS A 107 -5.11 -5.41 -4.25
C HIS A 107 -5.46 -4.50 -3.08
N ALA A 108 -6.38 -4.92 -2.22
CA ALA A 108 -6.80 -4.14 -1.05
C ALA A 108 -6.77 -4.97 0.23
N ILE A 109 -6.42 -4.32 1.34
CA ILE A 109 -6.52 -4.83 2.71
C ILE A 109 -7.35 -3.80 3.47
N GLY A 110 -8.57 -4.15 3.87
CA GLY A 110 -9.53 -3.13 4.28
C GLY A 110 -9.80 -2.15 3.13
N ASP A 111 -9.67 -0.85 3.41
CA ASP A 111 -9.77 0.23 2.41
C ASP A 111 -8.41 0.67 1.87
N ALA A 112 -7.30 0.11 2.34
CA ALA A 112 -5.97 0.40 1.84
C ALA A 112 -5.68 -0.41 0.57
N ALA A 113 -5.55 0.28 -0.56
CA ALA A 113 -5.31 -0.34 -1.86
C ALA A 113 -3.86 -0.16 -2.33
N TYR A 114 -3.32 -1.12 -3.07
CA TYR A 114 -2.04 -0.98 -3.76
C TYR A 114 -2.10 -1.54 -5.18
N CYS A 115 -1.32 -0.95 -6.07
CA CYS A 115 -1.28 -1.37 -7.46
C CYS A 115 -0.44 -2.63 -7.63
N PHE A 116 -1.08 -3.71 -8.09
CA PHE A 116 -0.42 -4.97 -8.43
C PHE A 116 0.00 -5.00 -9.91
N LEU A 117 -0.89 -4.63 -10.81
CA LEU A 117 -0.60 -4.49 -12.25
C LEU A 117 -0.96 -3.09 -12.72
N GLY A 118 -0.09 -2.48 -13.52
CA GLY A 118 -0.31 -1.12 -14.05
C GLY A 118 0.55 -0.06 -13.38
N ASN A 119 1.68 -0.44 -12.79
CA ASN A 119 2.58 0.44 -12.04
C ASN A 119 3.14 1.64 -12.82
N HIS A 120 3.09 1.64 -14.15
CA HIS A 120 3.39 2.82 -14.98
C HIS A 120 2.15 3.72 -15.19
N ARG A 121 0.99 3.10 -15.37
CA ARG A 121 -0.26 3.83 -15.67
C ARG A 121 -0.78 4.57 -14.47
N LEU A 122 -0.76 3.92 -13.30
CA LEU A 122 -1.31 4.49 -12.07
C LEU A 122 -0.67 5.84 -11.69
N PRO A 123 0.67 6.00 -11.60
CA PRO A 123 1.28 7.29 -11.30
C PRO A 123 0.94 8.36 -12.35
N ALA A 124 0.87 7.99 -13.64
CA ALA A 124 0.46 8.92 -14.69
C ALA A 124 -0.97 9.40 -14.51
N MET A 125 -1.90 8.48 -14.22
CA MET A 125 -3.31 8.83 -13.94
C MET A 125 -3.41 9.77 -12.75
N PHE A 126 -2.69 9.48 -11.66
CA PHE A 126 -2.75 10.27 -10.44
C PHE A 126 -2.29 11.70 -10.65
N VAL A 127 -1.10 11.92 -11.23
CA VAL A 127 -0.59 13.27 -11.44
C VAL A 127 -1.43 14.02 -12.47
N TYR A 128 -1.90 13.32 -13.52
CA TYR A 128 -2.72 13.94 -14.55
C TYR A 128 -4.09 14.37 -14.03
N ASN A 129 -4.78 13.50 -13.29
CA ASN A 129 -6.10 13.81 -12.73
C ASN A 129 -6.02 14.88 -11.64
N ALA A 130 -5.00 14.83 -10.78
CA ALA A 130 -4.77 15.88 -9.78
C ALA A 130 -4.41 17.26 -10.38
N TYR A 131 -3.79 17.27 -11.56
CA TYR A 131 -3.50 18.51 -12.29
C TYR A 131 -4.73 19.04 -13.03
N SER A 132 -5.58 18.15 -13.54
CA SER A 132 -6.72 18.49 -14.38
C SER A 132 -7.99 18.63 -13.53
N SER A 133 -8.41 19.87 -13.29
CA SER A 133 -9.60 20.19 -12.45
C SER A 133 -10.92 19.56 -12.89
N ASN A 134 -10.96 18.88 -14.02
CA ASN A 134 -12.14 18.25 -14.59
C ASN A 134 -12.25 16.75 -14.31
N PHE A 135 -11.33 16.17 -13.54
CA PHE A 135 -11.32 14.74 -13.26
C PHE A 135 -11.53 14.46 -11.77
N ASP A 136 -12.25 13.38 -11.50
CA ASP A 136 -12.39 12.89 -10.15
C ASP A 136 -11.07 12.25 -9.68
N GLU A 137 -10.73 12.45 -8.42
CA GLU A 137 -9.57 11.80 -7.79
C GLU A 137 -9.93 10.38 -7.31
N VAL A 138 -10.49 9.58 -8.24
CA VAL A 138 -11.00 8.23 -7.99
C VAL A 138 -10.64 7.31 -9.15
N LEU A 139 -10.16 6.11 -8.85
CA LEU A 139 -10.11 4.99 -9.80
C LEU A 139 -11.51 4.42 -9.91
N LYS A 140 -12.16 4.60 -11.06
CA LYS A 140 -13.54 4.16 -11.28
C LYS A 140 -13.59 2.68 -11.64
N GLU A 141 -14.38 1.90 -10.91
CA GLU A 141 -14.65 0.48 -11.19
C GLU A 141 -13.35 -0.31 -11.51
N VAL A 142 -12.31 -0.14 -10.69
CA VAL A 142 -11.03 -0.80 -10.95
C VAL A 142 -11.07 -2.26 -10.48
N LYS A 143 -10.53 -3.17 -11.31
CA LYS A 143 -10.36 -4.57 -10.87
C LYS A 143 -9.53 -4.65 -9.61
N CYS A 144 -10.10 -5.19 -8.54
CA CYS A 144 -9.49 -5.27 -7.23
C CYS A 144 -9.69 -6.64 -6.60
N THR A 145 -8.61 -7.24 -6.08
CA THR A 145 -8.69 -8.43 -5.23
C THR A 145 -8.59 -8.00 -3.78
N LYS A 146 -9.60 -8.30 -2.97
CA LYS A 146 -9.62 -7.96 -1.55
C LYS A 146 -9.07 -9.10 -0.69
N TYR A 147 -8.29 -8.73 0.32
CA TYR A 147 -7.77 -9.59 1.37
C TYR A 147 -8.28 -9.13 2.74
N GLY A 148 -8.43 -10.06 3.66
CA GLY A 148 -8.74 -9.73 5.04
C GLY A 148 -7.55 -9.09 5.77
N VAL A 149 -7.85 -8.37 6.84
CA VAL A 149 -6.84 -7.89 7.79
C VAL A 149 -6.39 -9.05 8.66
N ASN A 150 -5.11 -9.12 8.97
CA ASN A 150 -4.57 -10.10 9.90
C ASN A 150 -5.20 -9.92 11.30
N GLU A 151 -6.01 -10.87 11.73
CA GLU A 151 -6.80 -10.80 12.97
C GLU A 151 -5.91 -10.55 14.20
N SER A 152 -4.71 -11.14 14.24
CA SER A 152 -3.78 -10.95 15.36
C SER A 152 -3.27 -9.52 15.50
N LEU A 153 -3.43 -8.68 14.47
CA LEU A 153 -3.05 -7.26 14.47
C LEU A 153 -4.23 -6.31 14.67
N PHE A 154 -5.47 -6.81 14.71
CA PHE A 154 -6.66 -5.96 14.74
C PHE A 154 -6.69 -5.00 15.94
N GLU A 155 -6.40 -5.50 17.15
CA GLU A 155 -6.33 -4.67 18.36
C GLU A 155 -5.21 -3.62 18.26
N ILE A 156 -4.05 -4.01 17.74
CA ILE A 156 -2.89 -3.12 17.58
C ILE A 156 -3.23 -2.00 16.59
N LEU A 157 -3.79 -2.34 15.44
CA LEU A 157 -4.21 -1.38 14.42
C LEU A 157 -5.29 -0.44 14.96
N THR A 158 -6.21 -0.96 15.80
CA THR A 158 -7.25 -0.15 16.46
C THR A 158 -6.65 0.90 17.39
N LEU A 159 -5.67 0.56 18.23
CA LEU A 159 -4.97 1.51 19.10
C LEU A 159 -4.27 2.60 18.26
N VAL A 160 -3.56 2.20 17.23
CA VAL A 160 -2.83 3.12 16.34
C VAL A 160 -3.80 4.04 15.59
N SER A 161 -4.92 3.51 15.08
CA SER A 161 -5.93 4.29 14.37
C SER A 161 -6.56 5.39 15.22
N LYS A 162 -6.65 5.18 16.54
CA LYS A 162 -7.12 6.17 17.53
C LYS A 162 -6.04 7.16 17.97
N GLY A 163 -4.78 6.95 17.58
CA GLY A 163 -3.64 7.76 18.04
C GLY A 163 -3.14 7.39 19.44
N GLU A 164 -3.55 6.23 19.97
CA GLU A 164 -3.16 5.74 21.29
C GLU A 164 -1.82 5.00 21.29
N GLY A 165 -1.23 4.83 20.08
CA GLY A 165 0.06 4.18 19.92
C GLY A 165 0.70 4.48 18.56
N ARG A 166 1.97 4.09 18.43
CA ARG A 166 2.71 4.08 17.17
C ARG A 166 3.14 2.66 16.85
N LEU A 167 2.97 2.26 15.60
CA LEU A 167 3.34 0.94 15.12
C LEU A 167 4.51 1.05 14.17
N TYR A 168 5.50 0.21 14.40
CA TYR A 168 6.65 0.05 13.52
C TYR A 168 6.73 -1.40 13.06
N TYR A 169 7.11 -1.61 11.82
CA TYR A 169 7.21 -2.94 11.23
C TYR A 169 8.55 -3.17 10.56
N TYR A 170 8.97 -4.43 10.54
CA TYR A 170 10.16 -4.89 9.84
C TYR A 170 9.97 -6.33 9.37
N HIS A 171 10.53 -6.66 8.21
CA HIS A 171 10.61 -8.03 7.74
C HIS A 171 12.04 -8.34 7.30
N VAL A 172 12.56 -9.50 7.67
CA VAL A 172 13.88 -9.99 7.26
C VAL A 172 13.77 -10.63 5.88
N ASP A 173 12.77 -11.50 5.75
CA ASP A 173 12.42 -12.23 4.53
C ASP A 173 10.93 -12.54 4.52
N SER A 174 10.49 -13.46 3.67
CA SER A 174 9.09 -13.91 3.65
C SER A 174 8.63 -14.64 4.92
N TYR A 175 9.54 -15.02 5.80
CA TYR A 175 9.27 -15.89 6.96
C TYR A 175 9.28 -15.17 8.30
N ASP A 176 10.13 -14.16 8.48
CA ASP A 176 10.29 -13.46 9.76
C ASP A 176 9.80 -12.02 9.65
N LYS A 177 8.67 -11.75 10.28
CA LYS A 177 8.04 -10.43 10.34
C LYS A 177 7.99 -9.96 11.79
N PHE A 178 8.27 -8.69 12.02
CA PHE A 178 8.28 -8.09 13.35
C PHE A 178 7.39 -6.86 13.39
N ILE A 179 6.68 -6.70 14.49
CA ILE A 179 5.88 -5.51 14.81
C ILE A 179 6.31 -5.00 16.17
N LEU A 180 6.62 -3.71 16.25
CA LEU A 180 6.88 -2.99 17.48
C LEU A 180 5.74 -2.00 17.71
N LEU A 181 5.00 -2.17 18.79
CA LEU A 181 3.97 -1.25 19.25
C LEU A 181 4.52 -0.39 20.39
N GLU A 182 4.41 0.92 20.26
CA GLU A 182 4.70 1.90 21.31
C GLU A 182 3.41 2.54 21.81
N THR A 183 3.13 2.45 23.11
CA THR A 183 1.97 3.06 23.78
C THR A 183 2.43 3.83 25.01
N GLY A 184 2.38 5.16 24.98
CA GLY A 184 2.93 6.01 26.02
C GLY A 184 4.39 5.68 26.32
N LEU A 185 4.70 5.26 27.54
CA LEU A 185 6.05 4.87 27.98
C LEU A 185 6.34 3.36 27.82
N ARG A 186 5.46 2.62 27.18
CA ARG A 186 5.63 1.17 27.00
C ARG A 186 5.87 0.84 25.54
N TRP A 187 6.58 -0.25 25.32
CA TRP A 187 6.70 -0.88 24.03
C TRP A 187 6.45 -2.38 24.12
N THR A 188 5.97 -2.96 23.04
CA THR A 188 5.74 -4.40 22.93
C THR A 188 6.21 -4.87 21.57
N LEU A 189 7.04 -5.90 21.55
CA LEU A 189 7.53 -6.55 20.35
C LEU A 189 6.71 -7.80 20.06
N TYR A 190 6.23 -7.91 18.85
CA TYR A 190 5.55 -9.08 18.31
C TYR A 190 6.39 -9.67 17.18
N ARG A 191 6.35 -10.97 17.04
CA ARG A 191 7.00 -11.71 15.96
C ARG A 191 6.02 -12.68 15.35
N ASN A 192 5.97 -12.72 14.02
CA ASN A 192 5.42 -13.83 13.27
C ASN A 192 6.59 -14.70 12.84
N LYS A 193 6.60 -15.96 13.24
CA LYS A 193 7.61 -16.94 12.82
C LYS A 193 6.88 -18.09 12.15
N ARG A 194 7.12 -18.25 10.86
CA ARG A 194 6.66 -19.42 10.13
C ARG A 194 7.37 -20.66 10.66
N SER A 195 6.63 -21.60 11.22
CA SER A 195 7.20 -22.91 11.57
C SER A 195 7.23 -23.79 10.34
N LEU A 196 8.41 -24.27 9.97
CA LEU A 196 8.59 -25.27 8.91
C LEU A 196 7.78 -26.51 9.27
N GLY A 197 6.69 -26.77 8.53
CA GLY A 197 5.91 -28.02 8.64
C GLY A 197 4.53 -27.91 9.31
N GLN A 198 4.06 -26.72 9.70
CA GLN A 198 2.69 -26.51 10.18
C GLN A 198 1.74 -26.05 9.05
N SER A 199 0.43 -26.32 9.23
CA SER A 199 -0.59 -26.00 8.24
C SER A 199 -0.70 -24.50 7.97
N ASP A 200 -0.99 -24.13 6.74
CA ASP A 200 -0.99 -22.76 6.20
C ASP A 200 -1.77 -21.69 7.00
N LYS A 201 -2.63 -22.05 7.93
CA LYS A 201 -3.47 -21.10 8.68
C LYS A 201 -2.81 -20.50 9.92
N GLU A 202 -1.90 -21.22 10.60
CA GLU A 202 -1.23 -20.73 11.82
C GLU A 202 -0.01 -19.85 11.50
N ASP A 203 0.43 -19.82 10.25
CA ASP A 203 1.65 -19.17 9.80
C ASP A 203 1.59 -17.62 9.82
N PHE A 204 0.42 -17.03 10.07
CA PHE A 204 0.21 -15.58 9.98
C PHE A 204 -0.03 -14.89 11.32
N TYR A 205 -0.07 -15.62 12.44
CA TYR A 205 -0.30 -15.04 13.75
C TYR A 205 0.96 -14.35 14.30
N PHE A 206 0.78 -13.15 14.81
CA PHE A 206 1.81 -12.43 15.56
C PHE A 206 1.72 -12.77 17.04
N HIS A 207 2.81 -13.29 17.59
CA HIS A 207 2.93 -13.61 19.00
C HIS A 207 3.75 -12.56 19.72
N LYS A 208 3.28 -12.13 20.90
CA LYS A 208 4.06 -11.24 21.76
C LYS A 208 5.34 -11.94 22.18
N VAL A 209 6.48 -11.29 21.91
CA VAL A 209 7.81 -11.78 22.30
C VAL A 209 8.21 -11.21 23.65
N CYS A 210 8.15 -9.89 23.79
CA CYS A 210 8.52 -9.18 25.00
C CYS A 210 7.87 -7.80 25.06
N SER A 211 7.91 -7.19 26.23
CA SER A 211 7.50 -5.79 26.44
C SER A 211 8.34 -5.15 27.51
N GLY A 212 8.46 -3.82 27.51
CA GLY A 212 9.26 -3.07 28.46
C GLY A 212 8.89 -1.59 28.50
N PHE A 213 9.56 -0.86 29.41
CA PHE A 213 9.47 0.59 29.53
C PHE A 213 10.65 1.30 28.85
N PHE A 214 10.46 2.54 28.43
CA PHE A 214 11.34 3.23 27.49
C PHE A 214 12.77 3.50 27.98
N GLU A 215 13.05 3.65 29.28
CA GLU A 215 14.34 4.24 29.69
C GLU A 215 15.52 3.27 29.78
N TRP A 216 15.34 2.01 30.14
CA TRP A 216 16.49 1.09 30.35
C TRP A 216 16.41 -0.22 29.58
N SER A 217 15.22 -0.71 29.33
CA SER A 217 15.02 -2.04 28.75
C SER A 217 15.10 -2.08 27.24
N GLN A 218 14.98 -0.94 26.52
CA GLN A 218 14.97 -0.90 25.06
C GLN A 218 16.22 -1.50 24.45
N LYS A 219 17.41 -1.08 24.93
CA LYS A 219 18.67 -1.55 24.33
C LYS A 219 18.90 -3.03 24.62
N ILE A 220 18.65 -3.47 25.85
CA ILE A 220 18.99 -4.83 26.28
C ILE A 220 17.93 -5.83 25.76
N ALA A 221 16.65 -5.58 25.99
CA ALA A 221 15.59 -6.49 25.53
C ALA A 221 15.49 -6.50 23.99
N PHE A 222 15.64 -5.35 23.34
CA PHE A 222 15.63 -5.28 21.89
C PHE A 222 16.81 -6.05 21.27
N CYS A 223 18.03 -5.92 21.83
CA CYS A 223 19.21 -6.67 21.39
C CYS A 223 19.09 -8.19 21.64
N LEU A 224 18.34 -8.60 22.67
CA LEU A 224 18.18 -10.03 22.99
C LEU A 224 17.10 -10.72 22.15
N PHE A 225 16.06 -10.00 21.73
CA PHE A 225 14.88 -10.58 21.10
C PHE A 225 14.60 -10.11 19.67
N SER A 226 15.21 -9.00 19.24
CA SER A 226 15.14 -8.53 17.86
C SER A 226 16.44 -8.76 17.13
N PRO A 227 16.42 -9.38 15.93
CA PRO A 227 17.63 -9.58 15.12
C PRO A 227 18.14 -8.28 14.49
N VAL A 228 17.41 -7.18 14.62
CA VAL A 228 17.71 -5.90 13.95
C VAL A 228 17.52 -4.71 14.88
N PRO A 229 18.30 -3.63 14.70
CA PRO A 229 18.17 -2.42 15.50
C PRO A 229 16.84 -1.71 15.19
N LYS A 230 16.30 -0.97 16.17
CA LYS A 230 15.03 -0.22 16.03
C LYS A 230 15.04 0.73 14.81
N SER A 231 16.18 1.31 14.47
CA SER A 231 16.33 2.20 13.30
C SER A 231 16.03 1.55 11.95
N SER A 232 16.00 0.22 11.90
CA SER A 232 15.63 -0.52 10.69
C SER A 232 14.12 -0.72 10.53
N TYR A 233 13.33 -0.47 11.59
CA TYR A 233 11.89 -0.57 11.53
C TYR A 233 11.29 0.67 10.86
N LYS A 234 10.27 0.46 10.05
CA LYS A 234 9.50 1.52 9.41
C LYS A 234 8.24 1.81 10.22
N GLU A 235 7.94 3.07 10.44
CA GLU A 235 6.70 3.48 11.08
C GLU A 235 5.51 3.34 10.12
N LEU A 236 4.42 2.76 10.61
CA LEU A 236 3.15 2.73 9.90
C LEU A 236 2.38 4.02 10.21
N PRO A 237 2.09 4.88 9.22
CA PRO A 237 1.30 6.08 9.46
C PRO A 237 -0.10 5.75 10.02
N GLN A 238 -0.57 6.54 10.99
CA GLN A 238 -1.89 6.36 11.61
C GLN A 238 -3.02 6.27 10.58
N ARG A 239 -2.96 7.07 9.52
CA ARG A 239 -3.92 7.05 8.42
C ARG A 239 -4.04 5.66 7.79
N ILE A 240 -2.92 4.97 7.58
CA ILE A 240 -2.92 3.63 6.98
C ILE A 240 -3.58 2.61 7.90
N SER A 241 -3.37 2.71 9.23
CA SER A 241 -4.07 1.85 10.19
C SER A 241 -5.59 2.03 10.12
N ARG A 242 -6.07 3.25 9.90
CA ARG A 242 -7.50 3.52 9.68
C ARG A 242 -8.02 2.87 8.40
N LEU A 243 -7.28 2.96 7.31
CA LEU A 243 -7.66 2.33 6.05
C LEU A 243 -7.70 0.80 6.17
N PHE A 244 -6.75 0.18 6.89
CA PHE A 244 -6.81 -1.28 7.11
C PHE A 244 -8.07 -1.72 7.85
N LEU A 245 -8.59 -0.91 8.75
CA LEU A 245 -9.80 -1.21 9.52
C LEU A 245 -11.10 -0.78 8.81
N GLY A 246 -11.00 -0.05 7.71
CA GLY A 246 -12.14 0.38 6.91
C GLY A 246 -12.70 -0.77 6.06
N ASP A 247 -13.96 -0.63 5.67
CA ASP A 247 -14.70 -1.59 4.85
C ASP A 247 -15.58 -0.90 3.81
N SER A 248 -15.30 0.38 3.51
CA SER A 248 -16.11 1.19 2.60
C SER A 248 -16.04 0.70 1.15
N LEU A 249 -14.89 0.16 0.72
CA LEU A 249 -14.71 -0.35 -0.64
C LEU A 249 -15.59 -1.57 -0.98
N LEU A 250 -16.18 -2.26 0.02
CA LEU A 250 -17.12 -3.36 -0.23
C LEU A 250 -18.55 -2.85 -0.46
N ASN A 251 -18.93 -1.77 0.22
CA ASN A 251 -20.30 -1.28 0.18
C ASN A 251 -20.65 -0.67 -1.18
N ASP A 252 -19.65 -0.10 -1.89
CA ASP A 252 -19.81 0.46 -3.23
C ASP A 252 -19.95 -0.61 -4.34
N ALA A 253 -19.72 -1.88 -4.04
CA ALA A 253 -19.75 -2.98 -5.01
C ALA A 253 -21.11 -3.69 -5.07
N GLU A 254 -22.01 -3.45 -4.12
CA GLU A 254 -23.33 -4.07 -4.02
C GLU A 254 -24.48 -3.19 -4.58
N GLU A 255 -24.21 -1.94 -5.00
CA GLU A 255 -25.12 -1.04 -5.70
C GLU A 255 -24.88 -1.07 -7.23
#